data_8a22cdc9b43b3206559af6f29512a0db
#
_entry.id   8a22cdc9b43b3206559af6f29512a0db
#
_cell.length_a   1.000
_cell.length_b   1.000
_cell.length_c   1.000
_cell.angle_alpha   90.00
_cell.angle_beta   90.00
_cell.angle_gamma   90.00
#
_symmetry.space_group_name_H-M   'P 1'
#
loop_
_entity.id
_entity.type
_entity.pdbx_description
1 polymer ?
#
loop_
_entity_poly.entity_id
_entity_poly.type
_entity_poly.pdbx_seq_one_letter_code
_entity_poly.pdbx_strand_id
1 'polypeptide(L)'
;MADKVIRIKDLRPQDVRGDRYTLHRGNVLDAYPDWEAPDLIVSDGAYGVRGFRGDTVSADGLVDWYAPHVAQWSKRAKPSTSLWFWNTEVGWATVHPLLEANGWEYVQLVTWDKGLSHIAGNVNGNTIRQFPVVTEVSALYRRRLTLPTEDGGVLGVQQWLRAEWRRSGLPLCRANEACGVKNAATRKYLTADWLWYWPPGEMVERMAEYTKNNGKPTSRPYFSIDGHTEIMAEQWDSLRAVWNHVNGLTNVWSRPPLHDGERLKGTLQRSAPRVYKPSKQSAAHLNQKPLDFMDRQIHAAS
;
A
#
# COMPACT_ATOMS: atom_id res chain seq x y z
N MET A 1 -37.56 -16.16 -12.95
CA MET A 1 -36.34 -16.88 -13.37
C MET A 1 -35.60 -17.28 -12.13
N ALA A 2 -35.37 -18.56 -11.87
CA ALA A 2 -34.68 -19.02 -10.65
C ALA A 2 -33.22 -18.66 -10.77
N ASP A 3 -32.71 -17.88 -9.82
CA ASP A 3 -31.30 -17.57 -9.69
C ASP A 3 -30.51 -18.87 -9.56
N LYS A 4 -29.72 -19.16 -10.59
CA LYS A 4 -28.86 -20.33 -10.63
C LYS A 4 -27.75 -20.16 -9.60
N VAL A 5 -27.86 -20.83 -8.47
CA VAL A 5 -26.80 -20.84 -7.45
C VAL A 5 -25.57 -21.52 -8.06
N ILE A 6 -24.58 -20.73 -8.45
CA ILE A 6 -23.29 -21.22 -8.96
C ILE A 6 -22.48 -21.68 -7.75
N ARG A 7 -22.20 -22.98 -7.66
CA ARG A 7 -21.34 -23.54 -6.62
C ARG A 7 -19.89 -23.24 -6.97
N ILE A 8 -19.10 -22.74 -6.02
CA ILE A 8 -17.68 -22.37 -6.24
C ILE A 8 -16.85 -23.53 -6.82
N LYS A 9 -17.21 -24.79 -6.49
CA LYS A 9 -16.56 -25.98 -7.07
C LYS A 9 -16.85 -26.21 -8.56
N ASP A 10 -17.91 -25.60 -9.10
CA ASP A 10 -18.36 -25.79 -10.49
C ASP A 10 -17.80 -24.67 -11.41
N LEU A 11 -17.10 -23.70 -10.84
CA LEU A 11 -16.39 -22.67 -11.61
C LEU A 11 -15.01 -23.23 -11.98
N ARG A 12 -14.75 -23.43 -13.23
CA ARG A 12 -13.40 -23.70 -13.74
C ARG A 12 -12.48 -22.51 -13.44
N PRO A 13 -11.16 -22.69 -13.30
CA PRO A 13 -10.24 -21.55 -13.26
C PRO A 13 -10.39 -20.78 -14.56
N GLN A 14 -11.12 -19.69 -14.54
CA GLN A 14 -11.32 -18.79 -15.66
C GLN A 14 -11.44 -17.38 -15.12
N ASP A 15 -10.72 -16.49 -15.77
CA ASP A 15 -10.87 -15.07 -15.55
C ASP A 15 -12.26 -14.64 -16.00
N VAL A 16 -12.96 -13.89 -15.15
CA VAL A 16 -14.18 -13.19 -15.54
C VAL A 16 -13.77 -11.75 -15.85
N ARG A 17 -13.92 -11.37 -17.11
CA ARG A 17 -13.58 -10.02 -17.59
C ARG A 17 -14.85 -9.21 -17.77
N GLY A 18 -14.88 -8.03 -17.15
CA GLY A 18 -15.81 -6.96 -17.45
C GLY A 18 -15.08 -5.84 -18.18
N ASP A 19 -15.80 -4.79 -18.56
CA ASP A 19 -15.23 -3.65 -19.30
C ASP A 19 -14.11 -2.93 -18.53
N ARG A 20 -14.15 -2.98 -17.19
CA ARG A 20 -13.24 -2.26 -16.29
C ARG A 20 -12.63 -3.12 -15.19
N TYR A 21 -12.80 -4.44 -15.24
CA TYR A 21 -12.23 -5.33 -14.25
C TYR A 21 -11.94 -6.71 -14.83
N THR A 22 -11.00 -7.40 -14.21
CA THR A 22 -10.76 -8.83 -14.38
C THR A 22 -10.81 -9.50 -13.02
N LEU A 23 -11.63 -10.55 -12.87
CA LEU A 23 -11.65 -11.41 -11.70
C LEU A 23 -10.89 -12.68 -12.01
N HIS A 24 -9.75 -12.88 -11.40
CA HIS A 24 -8.98 -14.10 -11.48
C HIS A 24 -9.40 -15.06 -10.38
N ARG A 25 -9.82 -16.27 -10.76
CA ARG A 25 -10.13 -17.34 -9.85
C ARG A 25 -9.06 -18.41 -9.90
N GLY A 26 -8.19 -18.43 -8.90
CA GLY A 26 -7.09 -19.39 -8.83
C GLY A 26 -6.08 -19.03 -7.78
N ASN A 27 -4.89 -19.57 -7.90
CA ASN A 27 -3.75 -19.09 -7.15
C ASN A 27 -3.31 -17.75 -7.73
N VAL A 28 -3.34 -16.69 -6.92
CA VAL A 28 -2.96 -15.34 -7.35
C VAL A 28 -1.51 -15.26 -7.83
N LEU A 29 -0.63 -16.16 -7.39
CA LEU A 29 0.75 -16.25 -7.89
C LEU A 29 0.80 -16.50 -9.40
N ASP A 30 -0.19 -17.20 -9.95
CA ASP A 30 -0.28 -17.48 -11.38
C ASP A 30 -0.77 -16.26 -12.18
N ALA A 31 -1.47 -15.32 -11.53
CA ALA A 31 -2.00 -14.11 -12.15
C ALA A 31 -1.00 -12.93 -12.15
N TYR A 32 -0.05 -12.87 -11.23
CA TYR A 32 0.89 -11.75 -11.14
C TYR A 32 1.70 -11.48 -12.43
N PRO A 33 2.10 -12.49 -13.23
CA PRO A 33 2.81 -12.24 -14.50
C PRO A 33 2.05 -11.34 -15.47
N ASP A 34 0.72 -11.38 -15.44
CA ASP A 34 -0.17 -10.63 -16.35
C ASP A 34 -0.58 -9.26 -15.80
N TRP A 35 -0.15 -8.90 -14.59
CA TRP A 35 -0.49 -7.62 -14.01
C TRP A 35 0.23 -6.48 -14.76
N GLU A 36 -0.52 -5.48 -15.14
CA GLU A 36 0.02 -4.16 -15.41
C GLU A 36 0.54 -3.54 -14.10
N ALA A 37 1.42 -2.53 -14.20
CA ALA A 37 1.96 -1.87 -13.02
C ALA A 37 0.82 -1.16 -12.25
N PRO A 38 0.46 -1.62 -11.04
CA PRO A 38 -0.72 -1.12 -10.35
C PRO A 38 -0.48 0.26 -9.73
N ASP A 39 -1.52 1.10 -9.68
CA ASP A 39 -1.54 2.31 -8.85
C ASP A 39 -1.69 1.96 -7.38
N LEU A 40 -2.50 0.96 -7.10
CA LEU A 40 -2.87 0.53 -5.77
C LEU A 40 -2.96 -0.99 -5.68
N ILE A 41 -2.40 -1.55 -4.61
CA ILE A 41 -2.59 -2.93 -4.20
C ILE A 41 -3.38 -2.93 -2.89
N VAL A 42 -4.45 -3.71 -2.81
CA VAL A 42 -5.16 -3.99 -1.56
C VAL A 42 -5.02 -5.48 -1.26
N SER A 43 -4.30 -5.81 -0.20
CA SER A 43 -4.07 -7.18 0.24
C SER A 43 -4.95 -7.52 1.43
N ASP A 44 -5.81 -8.51 1.27
CA ASP A 44 -6.64 -9.13 2.31
C ASP A 44 -6.40 -10.65 2.27
N GLY A 45 -5.14 -11.06 2.51
CA GLY A 45 -4.65 -12.44 2.38
C GLY A 45 -4.75 -13.26 3.66
N ALA A 46 -3.70 -14.05 3.95
CA ALA A 46 -3.63 -14.89 5.14
C ALA A 46 -3.49 -14.07 6.43
N TYR A 47 -4.16 -14.51 7.49
CA TYR A 47 -4.19 -13.86 8.80
C TYR A 47 -3.44 -14.63 9.90
N GLY A 48 -2.95 -15.84 9.60
CA GLY A 48 -2.38 -16.71 10.61
C GLY A 48 -3.44 -17.33 11.53
N VAL A 49 -4.66 -17.54 11.01
CA VAL A 49 -5.80 -18.02 11.80
C VAL A 49 -6.17 -19.43 11.38
N ARG A 50 -6.04 -20.35 12.32
CA ARG A 50 -6.38 -21.76 12.11
C ARG A 50 -7.83 -21.95 11.67
N GLY A 51 -8.03 -22.78 10.64
CA GLY A 51 -9.37 -23.22 10.20
C GLY A 51 -9.88 -22.54 8.94
N PHE A 52 -9.09 -21.68 8.31
CA PHE A 52 -9.36 -21.12 7.00
C PHE A 52 -8.50 -21.81 5.92
N ARG A 53 -9.14 -22.20 4.83
CA ARG A 53 -8.43 -22.81 3.70
C ARG A 53 -7.48 -21.82 3.05
N GLY A 54 -6.21 -22.20 2.94
CA GLY A 54 -5.17 -21.36 2.34
C GLY A 54 -4.52 -20.38 3.31
N ASP A 55 -4.98 -20.32 4.56
CA ASP A 55 -4.33 -19.56 5.62
C ASP A 55 -3.28 -20.43 6.35
N THR A 56 -2.35 -19.79 7.05
CA THR A 56 -1.41 -20.47 7.94
C THR A 56 -2.08 -20.84 9.28
N VAL A 57 -1.46 -21.76 10.02
CA VAL A 57 -2.02 -22.20 11.31
C VAL A 57 -1.75 -21.23 12.46
N SER A 58 -0.79 -20.33 12.26
CA SER A 58 -0.38 -19.29 13.22
C SER A 58 0.27 -18.13 12.48
N ALA A 59 0.49 -17.02 13.18
CA ALA A 59 1.18 -15.86 12.63
C ALA A 59 2.64 -16.15 12.22
N ASP A 60 3.31 -17.13 12.86
CA ASP A 60 4.70 -17.50 12.56
C ASP A 60 4.91 -17.94 11.10
N GLY A 61 3.90 -18.55 10.49
CA GLY A 61 3.93 -18.98 9.08
C GLY A 61 3.67 -17.85 8.07
N LEU A 62 3.29 -16.65 8.52
CA LEU A 62 2.88 -15.57 7.61
C LEU A 62 4.04 -15.01 6.78
N VAL A 63 5.25 -14.96 7.32
CA VAL A 63 6.41 -14.46 6.57
C VAL A 63 6.64 -15.30 5.31
N ASP A 64 6.69 -16.62 5.47
CA ASP A 64 6.89 -17.56 4.36
C ASP A 64 5.73 -17.52 3.37
N TRP A 65 4.50 -17.40 3.90
CA TRP A 65 3.31 -17.30 3.06
C TRP A 65 3.31 -16.02 2.21
N TYR A 66 3.67 -14.87 2.80
CA TYR A 66 3.67 -13.59 2.10
C TYR A 66 4.92 -13.34 1.24
N ALA A 67 6.04 -14.02 1.50
CA ALA A 67 7.30 -13.78 0.77
C ALA A 67 7.17 -13.80 -0.75
N PRO A 68 6.55 -14.81 -1.40
CA PRO A 68 6.37 -14.83 -2.85
C PRO A 68 5.43 -13.72 -3.33
N HIS A 69 4.41 -13.36 -2.55
CA HIS A 69 3.48 -12.28 -2.89
C HIS A 69 4.17 -10.92 -2.84
N VAL A 70 4.87 -10.63 -1.75
CA VAL A 70 5.60 -9.36 -1.56
C VAL A 70 6.66 -9.18 -2.64
N ALA A 71 7.37 -10.25 -3.01
CA ALA A 71 8.34 -10.22 -4.11
C ALA A 71 7.68 -9.82 -5.45
N GLN A 72 6.50 -10.38 -5.76
CA GLN A 72 5.77 -10.04 -6.98
C GLN A 72 5.20 -8.62 -6.93
N TRP A 73 4.64 -8.19 -5.80
CA TRP A 73 4.17 -6.81 -5.63
C TRP A 73 5.30 -5.82 -5.85
N SER A 74 6.47 -6.08 -5.25
CA SER A 74 7.65 -5.21 -5.38
C SER A 74 8.18 -5.14 -6.80
N LYS A 75 8.14 -6.27 -7.52
CA LYS A 75 8.58 -6.36 -8.92
C LYS A 75 7.65 -5.59 -9.88
N ARG A 76 6.33 -5.60 -9.60
CA ARG A 76 5.32 -5.02 -10.48
C ARG A 76 4.98 -3.57 -10.14
N ALA A 77 5.24 -3.14 -8.91
CA ALA A 77 4.96 -1.79 -8.46
C ALA A 77 5.78 -0.75 -9.21
N LYS A 78 5.14 0.34 -9.60
CA LYS A 78 5.81 1.58 -10.01
C LYS A 78 6.15 2.44 -8.78
N PRO A 79 6.99 3.48 -8.92
CA PRO A 79 7.35 4.35 -7.79
C PRO A 79 6.16 4.92 -7.02
N SER A 80 5.07 5.23 -7.73
CA SER A 80 3.85 5.80 -7.15
C SER A 80 2.86 4.78 -6.59
N THR A 81 3.13 3.47 -6.68
CA THR A 81 2.22 2.43 -6.17
C THR A 81 2.06 2.51 -4.67
N SER A 82 0.82 2.49 -4.20
CA SER A 82 0.45 2.33 -2.79
C SER A 82 0.03 0.89 -2.48
N LEU A 83 0.20 0.46 -1.22
CA LEU A 83 -0.25 -0.85 -0.74
C LEU A 83 -1.05 -0.66 0.55
N TRP A 84 -2.30 -1.15 0.58
CA TRP A 84 -3.05 -1.39 1.79
C TRP A 84 -2.94 -2.86 2.18
N PHE A 85 -2.45 -3.12 3.39
CA PHE A 85 -2.22 -4.45 3.93
C PHE A 85 -3.13 -4.71 5.13
N TRP A 86 -4.18 -5.52 4.91
CA TRP A 86 -5.11 -5.93 5.95
C TRP A 86 -4.58 -7.13 6.72
N ASN A 87 -4.65 -7.09 8.05
CA ASN A 87 -4.35 -8.22 8.91
C ASN A 87 -4.85 -7.99 10.35
N THR A 88 -4.58 -8.95 11.24
CA THR A 88 -4.55 -8.68 12.69
C THR A 88 -3.33 -7.84 13.03
N GLU A 89 -3.30 -7.23 14.22
CA GLU A 89 -2.13 -6.49 14.71
C GLU A 89 -0.87 -7.37 14.78
N VAL A 90 -1.02 -8.63 15.22
CA VAL A 90 0.09 -9.59 15.29
C VAL A 90 0.55 -9.97 13.88
N GLY A 91 -0.38 -10.28 12.98
CA GLY A 91 -0.04 -10.64 11.60
C GLY A 91 0.62 -9.51 10.85
N TRP A 92 0.14 -8.27 11.03
CA TRP A 92 0.82 -7.09 10.49
C TRP A 92 2.24 -6.94 11.04
N ALA A 93 2.42 -6.99 12.36
CA ALA A 93 3.74 -6.86 12.99
C ALA A 93 4.72 -7.94 12.52
N THR A 94 4.22 -9.16 12.27
CA THR A 94 5.02 -10.28 11.76
C THR A 94 5.49 -10.05 10.31
N VAL A 95 4.62 -9.51 9.45
CA VAL A 95 4.90 -9.32 8.01
C VAL A 95 5.58 -7.99 7.70
N HIS A 96 5.43 -6.98 8.57
CA HIS A 96 5.99 -5.65 8.39
C HIS A 96 7.49 -5.63 8.03
N PRO A 97 8.40 -6.36 8.70
CA PRO A 97 9.82 -6.38 8.34
C PRO A 97 10.08 -6.92 6.91
N LEU A 98 9.27 -7.90 6.47
CA LEU A 98 9.35 -8.43 5.11
C LEU A 98 8.98 -7.35 4.08
N LEU A 99 7.93 -6.59 4.33
CA LEU A 99 7.51 -5.48 3.47
C LEU A 99 8.61 -4.42 3.38
N GLU A 100 9.18 -3.99 4.51
CA GLU A 100 10.25 -3.00 4.55
C GLU A 100 11.51 -3.48 3.82
N ALA A 101 11.92 -4.73 4.01
CA ALA A 101 13.06 -5.33 3.33
C ALA A 101 12.88 -5.39 1.81
N ASN A 102 11.63 -5.43 1.33
CA ASN A 102 11.27 -5.42 -0.08
C ASN A 102 10.94 -4.02 -0.63
N GLY A 103 11.30 -2.96 0.09
CA GLY A 103 11.19 -1.58 -0.35
C GLY A 103 9.78 -0.99 -0.24
N TRP A 104 8.96 -1.47 0.70
CA TRP A 104 7.70 -0.86 1.09
C TRP A 104 7.91 -0.02 2.36
N GLU A 105 7.74 1.28 2.24
CA GLU A 105 7.86 2.21 3.35
C GLU A 105 6.51 2.35 4.07
N TYR A 106 6.50 2.10 5.37
CA TYR A 106 5.32 2.28 6.21
C TYR A 106 4.91 3.75 6.29
N VAL A 107 3.63 4.02 6.12
CA VAL A 107 3.06 5.37 6.22
C VAL A 107 2.16 5.51 7.42
N GLN A 108 1.15 4.64 7.55
CA GLN A 108 0.14 4.76 8.59
C GLN A 108 -0.56 3.43 8.84
N LEU A 109 -0.99 3.22 10.08
CA LEU A 109 -1.91 2.16 10.46
C LEU A 109 -3.31 2.73 10.64
N VAL A 110 -4.27 2.11 9.98
CA VAL A 110 -5.70 2.34 10.20
C VAL A 110 -6.24 1.19 11.03
N THR A 111 -6.96 1.51 12.09
CA THR A 111 -7.59 0.52 12.97
C THR A 111 -9.10 0.49 12.68
N TRP A 112 -9.59 -0.69 12.32
CA TRP A 112 -11.02 -0.97 12.29
C TRP A 112 -11.47 -1.39 13.68
N ASP A 113 -12.22 -0.53 14.34
CA ASP A 113 -12.91 -0.82 15.60
C ASP A 113 -14.29 -1.43 15.29
N LYS A 114 -14.45 -2.71 15.61
CA LYS A 114 -15.68 -3.48 15.39
C LYS A 114 -16.70 -3.33 16.51
N GLY A 115 -16.32 -2.64 17.58
CA GLY A 115 -17.12 -2.43 18.77
C GLY A 115 -17.20 -3.65 19.69
N LEU A 116 -17.67 -3.43 20.91
CA LEU A 116 -17.72 -4.45 21.98
C LEU A 116 -18.61 -5.65 21.67
N SER A 117 -19.54 -5.53 20.72
CA SER A 117 -20.39 -6.63 20.28
C SER A 117 -19.65 -7.71 19.48
N HIS A 118 -18.42 -7.44 19.03
CA HIS A 118 -17.60 -8.35 18.26
C HIS A 118 -16.27 -8.62 18.97
N ILE A 119 -16.34 -9.39 20.03
CA ILE A 119 -15.15 -9.83 20.75
C ILE A 119 -14.60 -11.08 20.08
N ALA A 120 -13.33 -11.03 19.66
CA ALA A 120 -12.61 -12.16 19.11
C ALA A 120 -11.73 -12.83 20.18
N GLY A 121 -11.58 -14.15 20.08
CA GLY A 121 -10.68 -14.93 20.94
C GLY A 121 -11.30 -15.39 22.24
N ASN A 122 -10.46 -15.64 23.23
CA ASN A 122 -10.87 -16.16 24.52
C ASN A 122 -11.42 -15.02 25.42
N VAL A 123 -12.65 -15.18 25.87
CA VAL A 123 -13.34 -14.25 26.78
C VAL A 123 -13.68 -14.90 28.15
N ASN A 124 -13.19 -16.10 28.41
CA ASN A 124 -13.39 -16.78 29.70
C ASN A 124 -12.57 -16.06 30.79
N GLY A 125 -13.24 -15.42 31.74
CA GLY A 125 -12.61 -14.64 32.81
C GLY A 125 -11.60 -15.41 33.65
N ASN A 126 -11.71 -16.74 33.72
CA ASN A 126 -10.76 -17.60 34.48
C ASN A 126 -9.44 -17.83 33.70
N THR A 127 -9.49 -17.79 32.37
CA THR A 127 -8.35 -18.15 31.50
C THR A 127 -7.81 -16.99 30.65
N ILE A 128 -8.54 -15.88 30.59
CA ILE A 128 -8.11 -14.70 29.84
C ILE A 128 -6.84 -14.09 30.47
N ARG A 129 -5.89 -13.71 29.64
CA ARG A 129 -4.61 -13.10 30.05
C ARG A 129 -4.28 -11.81 29.31
N GLN A 130 -5.25 -11.31 28.50
CA GLN A 130 -5.15 -10.08 27.74
C GLN A 130 -6.53 -9.49 27.54
N PHE A 131 -6.60 -8.24 27.15
CA PHE A 131 -7.88 -7.63 26.78
C PHE A 131 -8.47 -8.32 25.54
N PRO A 132 -9.81 -8.54 25.50
CA PRO A 132 -10.48 -9.06 24.31
C PRO A 132 -10.25 -8.19 23.10
N VAL A 133 -9.91 -8.80 21.96
CA VAL A 133 -9.63 -8.09 20.71
C VAL A 133 -10.94 -7.79 19.99
N VAL A 134 -11.16 -6.53 19.64
CA VAL A 134 -12.32 -6.05 18.88
C VAL A 134 -11.90 -5.32 17.58
N THR A 135 -10.64 -5.43 17.21
CA THR A 135 -10.05 -4.67 16.11
C THR A 135 -9.49 -5.53 15.01
N GLU A 136 -9.39 -4.98 13.84
CA GLU A 136 -8.47 -5.37 12.76
C GLU A 136 -7.67 -4.14 12.31
N VAL A 137 -6.58 -4.35 11.62
CA VAL A 137 -5.73 -3.25 11.14
C VAL A 137 -5.54 -3.31 9.63
N SER A 138 -5.39 -2.15 9.03
CA SER A 138 -4.96 -1.99 7.65
C SER A 138 -3.82 -0.99 7.58
N ALA A 139 -2.64 -1.45 7.18
CA ALA A 139 -1.46 -0.63 7.10
C ALA A 139 -1.27 -0.09 5.67
N LEU A 140 -1.03 1.21 5.55
CA LEU A 140 -0.67 1.87 4.31
C LEU A 140 0.85 1.87 4.15
N TYR A 141 1.29 1.46 2.98
CA TYR A 141 2.69 1.52 2.53
C TYR A 141 2.78 2.24 1.20
N ARG A 142 3.96 2.79 0.91
CA ARG A 142 4.37 3.34 -0.39
C ARG A 142 5.65 2.68 -0.85
N ARG A 143 5.95 2.77 -2.14
CA ARG A 143 7.27 2.35 -2.62
C ARG A 143 8.34 3.30 -2.10
N ARG A 144 9.42 2.72 -1.55
CA ARG A 144 10.63 3.47 -1.21
C ARG A 144 11.31 3.87 -2.51
N LEU A 145 11.32 5.16 -2.78
CA LEU A 145 11.98 5.68 -3.97
C LEU A 145 13.44 6.01 -3.66
N THR A 146 14.32 5.45 -4.48
CA THR A 146 15.73 5.83 -4.53
C THR A 146 16.08 6.29 -5.95
N LEU A 147 16.93 7.31 -6.06
CA LEU A 147 17.30 7.91 -7.33
C LEU A 147 18.82 7.84 -7.53
N PRO A 148 19.31 7.71 -8.78
CA PRO A 148 20.72 7.50 -9.08
C PRO A 148 21.55 8.75 -8.79
N THR A 149 22.77 8.54 -8.33
CA THR A 149 23.79 9.56 -8.14
C THR A 149 24.85 9.53 -9.25
N GLU A 150 25.66 10.57 -9.35
CA GLU A 150 26.70 10.67 -10.38
C GLU A 150 27.78 9.59 -10.24
N ASP A 151 28.06 9.15 -9.03
CA ASP A 151 29.05 8.09 -8.70
C ASP A 151 28.51 6.66 -8.89
N GLY A 152 27.30 6.50 -9.44
CA GLY A 152 26.66 5.21 -9.67
C GLY A 152 25.96 4.61 -8.45
N GLY A 153 25.89 5.35 -7.33
CA GLY A 153 25.10 4.99 -6.15
C GLY A 153 23.63 5.38 -6.30
N VAL A 154 22.88 5.21 -5.22
CA VAL A 154 21.47 5.64 -5.10
C VAL A 154 21.23 6.34 -3.78
N LEU A 155 20.36 7.33 -3.78
CA LEU A 155 19.94 8.06 -2.57
C LEU A 155 18.42 8.13 -2.47
N GLY A 156 17.90 8.17 -1.25
CA GLY A 156 16.51 8.55 -0.99
C GLY A 156 16.24 9.98 -1.46
N VAL A 157 14.99 10.26 -1.84
CA VAL A 157 14.58 11.50 -2.53
C VAL A 157 15.07 12.78 -1.85
N GLN A 158 14.90 12.90 -0.53
CA GLN A 158 15.34 14.07 0.22
C GLN A 158 16.85 14.30 0.11
N GLN A 159 17.63 13.24 0.29
CA GLN A 159 19.08 13.29 0.21
C GLN A 159 19.54 13.55 -1.23
N TRP A 160 18.87 12.93 -2.19
CA TRP A 160 19.17 13.06 -3.62
C TRP A 160 18.96 14.51 -4.10
N LEU A 161 17.85 15.15 -3.77
CA LEU A 161 17.62 16.56 -4.11
C LEU A 161 18.74 17.47 -3.61
N ARG A 162 19.20 17.24 -2.37
CA ARG A 162 20.32 17.99 -1.82
C ARG A 162 21.65 17.69 -2.53
N ALA A 163 21.90 16.43 -2.87
CA ALA A 163 23.10 16.01 -3.57
C ALA A 163 23.15 16.65 -4.98
N GLU A 164 22.05 16.61 -5.72
CA GLU A 164 21.94 17.22 -7.03
C GLU A 164 22.15 18.74 -7.00
N TRP A 165 21.57 19.45 -6.03
CA TRP A 165 21.84 20.88 -5.85
C TRP A 165 23.32 21.14 -5.52
N ARG A 166 23.90 20.38 -4.57
CA ARG A 166 25.33 20.53 -4.19
C ARG A 166 26.27 20.24 -5.36
N ARG A 167 25.93 19.30 -6.21
CA ARG A 167 26.69 18.94 -7.42
C ARG A 167 26.90 20.16 -8.33
N SER A 168 25.92 21.05 -8.40
CA SER A 168 26.03 22.31 -9.18
C SER A 168 27.09 23.29 -8.67
N GLY A 169 27.54 23.15 -7.43
CA GLY A 169 28.45 24.08 -6.77
C GLY A 169 27.82 25.41 -6.36
N LEU A 170 26.53 25.60 -6.59
CA LEU A 170 25.83 26.83 -6.25
C LEU A 170 25.53 26.93 -4.74
N PRO A 171 25.58 28.13 -4.15
CA PRO A 171 25.13 28.36 -2.79
C PRO A 171 23.67 27.95 -2.60
N LEU A 172 23.34 27.37 -1.44
CA LEU A 172 21.98 26.85 -1.16
C LEU A 172 20.91 27.95 -1.26
N CYS A 173 21.23 29.20 -0.89
CA CYS A 173 20.28 30.33 -0.96
C CYS A 173 19.78 30.61 -2.39
N ARG A 174 20.58 30.28 -3.41
CA ARG A 174 20.18 30.42 -4.83
C ARG A 174 19.02 29.51 -5.23
N ALA A 175 18.75 28.46 -4.49
CA ALA A 175 17.58 27.61 -4.74
C ALA A 175 16.25 28.35 -4.58
N ASN A 176 16.19 29.34 -3.68
CA ASN A 176 15.00 30.18 -3.55
C ASN A 176 14.78 31.05 -4.78
N GLU A 177 15.85 31.61 -5.35
CA GLU A 177 15.83 32.37 -6.59
C GLU A 177 15.39 31.48 -7.76
N ALA A 178 15.99 30.31 -7.91
CA ALA A 178 15.64 29.34 -8.94
C ALA A 178 14.14 29.00 -8.93
N CYS A 179 13.56 28.79 -7.75
CA CYS A 179 12.15 28.47 -7.58
C CYS A 179 11.22 29.69 -7.59
N GLY A 180 11.75 30.93 -7.59
CA GLY A 180 10.94 32.14 -7.46
C GLY A 180 10.21 32.27 -6.12
N VAL A 181 10.79 31.73 -5.03
CA VAL A 181 10.19 31.71 -3.70
C VAL A 181 11.05 32.44 -2.66
N LYS A 182 10.44 32.93 -1.58
CA LYS A 182 11.17 33.68 -0.55
C LYS A 182 12.16 32.80 0.24
N ASN A 183 11.76 31.61 0.68
CA ASN A 183 12.59 30.71 1.50
C ASN A 183 12.17 29.23 1.43
N ALA A 184 11.14 28.87 0.68
CA ALA A 184 10.58 27.54 0.69
C ALA A 184 11.55 26.48 0.12
N ALA A 185 12.34 26.82 -0.90
CA ALA A 185 13.28 25.87 -1.47
C ALA A 185 14.36 25.44 -0.46
N THR A 186 14.95 26.36 0.27
CA THR A 186 15.97 26.06 1.28
C THR A 186 15.40 25.40 2.52
N ARG A 187 14.21 25.82 2.97
CA ARG A 187 13.63 25.35 4.25
C ARG A 187 12.78 24.09 4.14
N LYS A 188 12.27 23.77 2.95
CA LYS A 188 11.34 22.64 2.73
C LYS A 188 11.87 21.63 1.71
N TYR A 189 12.35 22.09 0.54
CA TYR A 189 12.68 21.17 -0.56
C TYR A 189 14.09 20.57 -0.40
N LEU A 190 15.05 21.41 0.01
CA LEU A 190 16.46 21.04 0.14
C LEU A 190 16.95 20.90 1.58
N THR A 191 16.08 20.93 2.58
CA THR A 191 16.45 20.69 3.97
C THR A 191 16.75 19.22 4.25
N ALA A 192 17.60 18.96 5.27
CA ALA A 192 17.88 17.60 5.74
C ALA A 192 17.04 17.18 6.95
N ASP A 193 16.27 18.11 7.50
CA ASP A 193 15.49 17.93 8.71
C ASP A 193 14.05 17.44 8.43
N TRP A 194 13.25 17.30 9.47
CA TRP A 194 11.88 16.85 9.45
C TRP A 194 10.90 17.82 8.76
N LEU A 195 11.32 19.08 8.50
CA LEU A 195 10.52 20.08 7.76
C LEU A 195 10.50 19.80 6.26
N TRP A 196 11.22 18.78 5.80
CA TRP A 196 11.27 18.43 4.39
C TRP A 196 9.87 18.17 3.82
N TYR A 197 9.65 18.70 2.65
CA TYR A 197 8.43 18.56 1.89
C TYR A 197 8.79 18.17 0.46
N TRP A 198 8.05 17.21 -0.11
CA TRP A 198 8.20 16.81 -1.50
C TRP A 198 7.91 18.02 -2.40
N PRO A 199 8.89 18.54 -3.16
CA PRO A 199 8.67 19.70 -4.01
C PRO A 199 7.71 19.36 -5.16
N PRO A 200 6.86 20.31 -5.61
CA PRO A 200 6.14 20.20 -6.87
C PRO A 200 7.09 20.00 -8.06
N GLY A 201 6.65 19.27 -9.09
CA GLY A 201 7.46 19.02 -10.28
C GLY A 201 8.00 20.27 -10.94
N GLU A 202 7.17 21.31 -11.05
CA GLU A 202 7.58 22.64 -11.56
C GLU A 202 8.78 23.23 -10.79
N MET A 203 8.85 23.01 -9.48
CA MET A 203 9.97 23.53 -8.69
C MET A 203 11.25 22.75 -8.93
N VAL A 204 11.16 21.44 -9.15
CA VAL A 204 12.32 20.60 -9.48
C VAL A 204 12.83 20.94 -10.88
N GLU A 205 11.96 21.09 -11.84
CA GLU A 205 12.27 21.50 -13.21
C GLU A 205 12.97 22.87 -13.24
N ARG A 206 12.44 23.86 -12.52
CA ARG A 206 13.09 25.18 -12.36
C ARG A 206 14.48 25.09 -11.70
N MET A 207 14.65 24.25 -10.68
CA MET A 207 15.96 24.02 -10.07
C MET A 207 16.92 23.38 -11.07
N ALA A 208 16.47 22.42 -11.87
CA ALA A 208 17.27 21.77 -12.90
C ALA A 208 17.72 22.75 -13.97
N GLU A 209 16.80 23.57 -14.50
CA GLU A 209 17.11 24.61 -15.48
C GLU A 209 18.08 25.66 -14.92
N TYR A 210 17.84 26.13 -13.71
CA TYR A 210 18.71 27.10 -13.07
C TYR A 210 20.13 26.57 -12.86
N THR A 211 20.27 25.32 -12.40
CA THR A 211 21.57 24.71 -12.18
C THR A 211 22.29 24.40 -13.50
N LYS A 212 21.55 24.07 -14.56
CA LYS A 212 22.11 23.92 -15.92
C LYS A 212 22.74 25.21 -16.42
N ASN A 213 22.07 26.34 -16.19
CA ASN A 213 22.49 27.65 -16.72
C ASN A 213 23.57 28.35 -15.86
N ASN A 214 23.63 28.07 -14.55
CA ASN A 214 24.46 28.80 -13.59
C ASN A 214 25.44 27.92 -12.79
N GLY A 215 25.30 26.60 -12.89
CA GLY A 215 26.12 25.64 -12.15
C GLY A 215 27.39 25.26 -12.91
N LYS A 216 28.15 24.31 -12.31
CA LYS A 216 29.33 23.72 -12.94
C LYS A 216 28.95 22.96 -14.21
N PRO A 217 29.77 22.99 -15.29
CA PRO A 217 29.56 22.12 -16.44
C PRO A 217 29.54 20.65 -16.04
N THR A 218 28.60 19.88 -16.59
CA THR A 218 28.45 18.44 -16.33
C THR A 218 27.92 17.73 -17.58
N SER A 219 28.32 16.47 -17.76
CA SER A 219 27.81 15.58 -18.82
C SER A 219 26.46 14.96 -18.46
N ARG A 220 26.16 14.81 -17.16
CA ARG A 220 24.90 14.29 -16.66
C ARG A 220 23.97 15.45 -16.30
N PRO A 221 22.75 15.54 -16.87
CA PRO A 221 21.80 16.60 -16.51
C PRO A 221 21.56 16.66 -14.99
N TYR A 222 21.41 17.87 -14.47
CA TYR A 222 21.05 18.05 -13.05
C TYR A 222 19.63 17.56 -12.80
N PHE A 223 19.42 16.96 -11.64
CA PHE A 223 18.12 16.37 -11.23
C PHE A 223 17.60 15.31 -12.19
N SER A 224 18.44 14.70 -13.00
CA SER A 224 18.05 13.62 -13.91
C SER A 224 17.74 12.33 -13.12
N ILE A 225 16.53 11.82 -13.28
CA ILE A 225 16.05 10.59 -12.60
C ILE A 225 16.57 9.30 -13.25
N ASP A 226 16.98 9.35 -14.51
CA ASP A 226 17.55 8.23 -15.27
C ASP A 226 19.06 8.40 -15.52
N GLY A 227 19.63 9.56 -15.15
CA GLY A 227 21.03 9.91 -15.38
C GLY A 227 21.32 10.47 -16.78
N HIS A 228 20.37 10.53 -17.69
CA HIS A 228 20.58 10.83 -19.11
C HIS A 228 19.68 11.96 -19.63
N THR A 229 18.45 12.07 -19.17
CA THR A 229 17.48 13.05 -19.66
C THR A 229 17.24 14.16 -18.63
N GLU A 230 16.91 15.35 -19.14
CA GLU A 230 16.48 16.46 -18.29
C GLU A 230 15.14 16.11 -17.64
N ILE A 231 14.97 16.50 -16.37
CA ILE A 231 13.73 16.25 -15.63
C ILE A 231 12.60 17.15 -16.16
N MET A 232 11.41 16.56 -16.31
CA MET A 232 10.16 17.27 -16.58
C MET A 232 9.28 17.24 -15.34
N ALA A 233 8.47 18.27 -15.13
CA ALA A 233 7.59 18.40 -13.97
C ALA A 233 6.67 17.18 -13.82
N GLU A 234 6.03 16.74 -14.89
CA GLU A 234 5.12 15.59 -14.90
C GLU A 234 5.82 14.27 -14.56
N GLN A 235 7.08 14.09 -15.01
CA GLN A 235 7.89 12.91 -14.67
C GLN A 235 8.16 12.87 -13.16
N TRP A 236 8.52 14.01 -12.57
CA TRP A 236 8.75 14.12 -11.14
C TRP A 236 7.47 13.84 -10.33
N ASP A 237 6.35 14.45 -10.73
CA ASP A 237 5.07 14.29 -10.03
C ASP A 237 4.54 12.84 -10.12
N SER A 238 4.84 12.13 -11.23
CA SER A 238 4.47 10.72 -11.41
C SER A 238 5.24 9.74 -10.51
N LEU A 239 6.34 10.16 -9.89
CA LEU A 239 7.08 9.33 -8.93
C LEU A 239 6.38 9.25 -7.57
N ARG A 240 5.49 10.17 -7.27
CA ARG A 240 4.84 10.29 -5.97
C ARG A 240 3.54 9.49 -5.93
N ALA A 241 3.38 8.68 -4.89
CA ALA A 241 2.10 8.04 -4.61
C ALA A 241 0.99 9.08 -4.39
N VAL A 242 -0.17 8.83 -4.98
CA VAL A 242 -1.35 9.68 -4.83
C VAL A 242 -1.86 9.62 -3.39
N TRP A 243 -2.33 10.76 -2.88
CA TRP A 243 -3.07 10.83 -1.63
C TRP A 243 -4.15 11.89 -1.70
N ASN A 244 -5.40 11.44 -1.74
CA ASN A 244 -6.59 12.30 -1.75
C ASN A 244 -7.16 12.38 -0.33
N HIS A 245 -6.90 13.50 0.34
CA HIS A 245 -7.36 13.71 1.70
C HIS A 245 -8.88 13.97 1.74
N VAL A 246 -9.58 13.26 2.63
CA VAL A 246 -10.99 13.52 2.94
C VAL A 246 -11.09 14.08 4.36
N ASN A 247 -11.59 15.30 4.49
CA ASN A 247 -11.78 15.95 5.78
C ASN A 247 -12.73 15.15 6.68
N GLY A 248 -12.40 15.05 7.97
CA GLY A 248 -13.21 14.34 8.95
C GLY A 248 -12.92 12.83 9.06
N LEU A 249 -12.12 12.25 8.17
CA LEU A 249 -11.64 10.89 8.31
C LEU A 249 -10.36 10.85 9.15
N THR A 250 -10.31 9.92 10.09
CA THR A 250 -9.16 9.62 10.92
C THR A 250 -8.65 8.21 10.64
N ASN A 251 -7.60 7.78 11.34
CA ASN A 251 -7.08 6.43 11.25
C ASN A 251 -7.79 5.42 12.17
N VAL A 252 -8.90 5.79 12.78
CA VAL A 252 -9.79 4.87 13.50
C VAL A 252 -11.15 4.86 12.81
N TRP A 253 -11.54 3.70 12.30
CA TRP A 253 -12.79 3.49 11.58
C TRP A 253 -13.73 2.63 12.42
N SER A 254 -14.68 3.26 13.10
CA SER A 254 -15.64 2.56 13.96
C SER A 254 -16.83 2.10 13.15
N ARG A 255 -17.00 0.80 13.05
CA ARG A 255 -18.12 0.17 12.37
C ARG A 255 -18.26 -1.29 12.84
N PRO A 256 -19.47 -1.77 13.18
CA PRO A 256 -19.69 -3.20 13.40
C PRO A 256 -19.31 -4.04 12.18
N PRO A 257 -18.94 -5.31 12.37
CA PRO A 257 -18.79 -6.25 11.27
C PRO A 257 -20.06 -6.34 10.43
N LEU A 258 -19.89 -6.71 9.15
CA LEU A 258 -21.03 -6.91 8.27
C LEU A 258 -22.00 -7.95 8.87
N HIS A 259 -23.27 -7.64 8.85
CA HIS A 259 -24.34 -8.56 9.25
C HIS A 259 -25.05 -9.14 8.01
N ASP A 260 -26.03 -10.02 8.25
CA ASP A 260 -26.60 -10.89 7.19
C ASP A 260 -27.08 -10.16 5.92
N GLY A 261 -27.64 -8.97 6.03
CA GLY A 261 -28.12 -8.19 4.89
C GLY A 261 -27.02 -7.62 3.99
N GLU A 262 -25.82 -7.37 4.54
CA GLU A 262 -24.70 -6.74 3.85
C GLU A 262 -23.72 -7.76 3.27
N ARG A 263 -23.78 -9.02 3.71
CA ARG A 263 -22.87 -10.07 3.28
C ARG A 263 -23.29 -10.69 1.96
N LEU A 264 -22.32 -10.97 1.09
CA LEU A 264 -22.56 -11.81 -0.07
C LEU A 264 -23.04 -13.19 0.37
N LYS A 265 -24.11 -13.67 -0.22
CA LYS A 265 -24.68 -15.01 0.05
C LYS A 265 -23.96 -16.07 -0.77
N GLY A 266 -23.73 -17.23 -0.17
CA GLY A 266 -23.06 -18.34 -0.83
C GLY A 266 -22.81 -19.51 0.10
N THR A 267 -22.03 -20.47 -0.35
CA THR A 267 -21.65 -21.65 0.47
C THR A 267 -20.42 -21.32 1.27
N LEU A 268 -20.51 -21.41 2.61
CA LEU A 268 -19.41 -21.18 3.53
C LEU A 268 -18.26 -22.17 3.28
N GLN A 269 -17.05 -21.68 3.02
CA GLN A 269 -15.85 -22.52 2.92
C GLN A 269 -15.15 -22.56 4.27
N ARG A 270 -15.38 -23.63 5.05
CA ARG A 270 -14.56 -23.98 6.22
C ARG A 270 -13.80 -25.25 5.95
N SER A 271 -12.52 -25.28 6.27
CA SER A 271 -11.65 -26.45 6.11
C SER A 271 -11.75 -27.45 7.27
N ALA A 272 -12.42 -27.11 8.37
CA ALA A 272 -12.58 -28.01 9.53
C ALA A 272 -14.04 -28.43 9.71
N PRO A 273 -14.31 -29.71 10.03
CA PRO A 273 -15.64 -30.20 10.29
C PRO A 273 -16.10 -29.77 11.69
N ARG A 274 -16.49 -28.53 11.87
CA ARG A 274 -17.41 -28.21 12.96
C ARG A 274 -18.81 -28.48 12.43
N VAL A 275 -19.57 -29.28 13.18
CA VAL A 275 -20.98 -29.57 12.87
C VAL A 275 -21.78 -28.30 12.95
N TYR A 276 -21.74 -27.53 11.89
CA TYR A 276 -22.58 -26.35 11.70
C TYR A 276 -23.69 -26.76 10.72
N LYS A 277 -24.92 -26.80 11.21
CA LYS A 277 -26.09 -26.98 10.32
C LYS A 277 -26.13 -25.75 9.42
N PRO A 278 -25.95 -25.87 8.10
CA PRO A 278 -26.01 -24.70 7.22
C PRO A 278 -27.42 -24.14 7.29
N SER A 279 -27.57 -22.90 7.73
CA SER A 279 -28.80 -22.17 7.47
C SER A 279 -28.96 -22.04 5.96
N LYS A 280 -30.21 -21.97 5.44
CA LYS A 280 -30.48 -21.86 3.99
C LYS A 280 -29.79 -20.66 3.28
N GLN A 281 -29.13 -19.79 4.02
CA GLN A 281 -28.41 -18.60 3.54
C GLN A 281 -27.13 -18.39 4.35
N SER A 282 -26.07 -19.10 3.99
CA SER A 282 -24.74 -18.86 4.57
C SER A 282 -23.99 -17.75 3.85
N ALA A 283 -23.13 -17.01 4.57
CA ALA A 283 -22.24 -16.03 3.96
C ALA A 283 -21.24 -16.71 3.02
N ALA A 284 -20.97 -16.08 1.86
CA ALA A 284 -19.97 -16.59 0.91
C ALA A 284 -18.55 -16.53 1.52
N HIS A 285 -18.27 -15.51 2.31
CA HIS A 285 -17.00 -15.29 3.00
C HIS A 285 -17.24 -14.77 4.42
N LEU A 286 -16.54 -15.33 5.41
CA LEU A 286 -16.75 -14.97 6.82
C LEU A 286 -16.19 -13.60 7.18
N ASN A 287 -15.08 -13.22 6.57
CA ASN A 287 -14.31 -12.01 6.87
C ASN A 287 -14.41 -10.97 5.73
N GLN A 288 -15.54 -10.92 5.03
CA GLN A 288 -15.78 -9.90 4.02
C GLN A 288 -15.57 -8.50 4.61
N LYS A 289 -14.74 -7.69 3.96
CA LYS A 289 -14.52 -6.30 4.36
C LYS A 289 -15.71 -5.41 3.96
N PRO A 290 -16.03 -4.39 4.76
CA PRO A 290 -17.03 -3.39 4.39
C PRO A 290 -16.66 -2.66 3.10
N LEU A 291 -17.63 -2.50 2.18
CA LEU A 291 -17.39 -1.83 0.90
C LEU A 291 -16.99 -0.37 1.09
N ASP A 292 -17.57 0.32 2.05
CA ASP A 292 -17.23 1.70 2.37
C ASP A 292 -15.75 1.86 2.83
N PHE A 293 -15.16 0.83 3.43
CA PHE A 293 -13.74 0.84 3.77
C PHE A 293 -12.85 0.64 2.53
N MET A 294 -13.27 -0.25 1.63
CA MET A 294 -12.58 -0.42 0.36
C MET A 294 -12.63 0.86 -0.47
N ASP A 295 -13.80 1.51 -0.54
CA ASP A 295 -13.97 2.79 -1.22
C ASP A 295 -13.05 3.88 -0.64
N ARG A 296 -12.97 3.99 0.70
CA ARG A 296 -12.05 4.96 1.36
C ARG A 296 -10.60 4.72 0.97
N GLN A 297 -10.17 3.45 0.95
CA GLN A 297 -8.80 3.10 0.59
C GLN A 297 -8.50 3.38 -0.88
N ILE A 298 -9.41 3.03 -1.77
CA ILE A 298 -9.29 3.27 -3.21
C ILE A 298 -9.23 4.78 -3.46
N HIS A 299 -10.21 5.53 -2.99
CA HIS A 299 -10.26 6.99 -3.21
C HIS A 299 -9.08 7.74 -2.59
N ALA A 300 -8.55 7.27 -1.47
CA ALA A 300 -7.41 7.93 -0.83
C ALA A 300 -6.09 7.74 -1.58
N ALA A 301 -5.91 6.60 -2.25
CA ALA A 301 -4.59 6.17 -2.73
C ALA A 301 -4.54 5.84 -4.24
N SER A 302 -5.57 6.25 -5.01
CA SER A 302 -5.60 6.04 -6.48
C SER A 302 -6.09 7.26 -7.24
#